data_d738ab043551f20de174704843d3df45
#
_entry.id   d738ab043551f20de174704843d3df45
#
_cell.length_a   1.000
_cell.length_b   1.000
_cell.length_c   1.000
_cell.angle_alpha   90.00
_cell.angle_beta   90.00
_cell.angle_gamma   90.00
#
_symmetry.space_group_name_H-M   'P 1'
#
loop_
_entity.id
_entity.type
_entity.pdbx_description
1 polymer ?
#
loop_
_entity_poly.entity_id
_entity_poly.type
_entity_poly.pdbx_seq_one_letter_code
_entity_poly.pdbx_strand_id
1 'polypeptide(L)'
;MKHLMEYEDHDLKDLIGDLKKVGQVEEWQVIFDDGHDEVPYTLETWSSKGEAEKWAEDREVEYEDYVWDPIKEDYEYKTFYRYHNPEDEQIYYGYEVRKI
;
A
#
# COMPACT_ATOMS: atom_id res chain seq x y z
N MET A 1 39.41 -19.12 -9.21
CA MET A 1 38.71 -18.79 -9.29
C MET A 1 38.28 -18.82 -8.90
N LYS A 2 38.67 -18.91 -8.87
CA LYS A 2 38.09 -18.63 -8.77
C LYS A 2 37.64 -18.28 -8.48
N HIS A 3 38.24 -18.28 -8.60
CA HIS A 3 37.70 -17.84 -8.54
C HIS A 3 37.21 -17.49 -8.49
N LEU A 4 37.37 -17.46 -9.00
CA LEU A 4 36.67 -16.98 -9.21
C LEU A 4 36.06 -16.92 -8.84
N MET A 5 36.25 -16.91 -8.91
CA MET A 5 35.50 -16.63 -8.83
C MET A 5 34.99 -16.47 -8.28
N GLU A 6 35.45 -16.54 -8.38
CA GLU A 6 34.86 -16.36 -8.13
C GLU A 6 34.23 -15.90 -7.87
N TYR A 7 34.68 -15.93 -7.99
CA TYR A 7 33.94 -15.30 -7.89
C TYR A 7 33.33 -15.35 -7.62
N GLU A 8 33.47 -15.54 -7.85
CA GLU A 8 32.75 -15.41 -7.71
C GLU A 8 31.90 -15.56 -7.21
N ASP A 9 32.84 -16.09 -7.31
CA ASP A 9 31.96 -16.03 -7.05
C ASP A 9 31.60 -15.81 -6.25
N HIS A 10 31.86 -15.60 -6.11
CA HIS A 10 31.26 -15.08 -5.56
C HIS A 10 30.76 -14.50 -5.49
N ASP A 11 31.28 -14.49 -5.64
CA ASP A 11 30.62 -13.69 -5.69
C ASP A 11 29.61 -13.50 -6.15
N LEU A 12 29.42 -13.36 -6.44
CA LEU A 12 28.37 -13.20 -6.65
C LEU A 12 27.46 -13.66 -5.96
N LYS A 13 27.41 -14.21 -5.41
CA LYS A 13 26.57 -14.43 -4.68
C LYS A 13 26.54 -13.89 -3.72
N ASP A 14 27.12 -13.50 -3.67
CA ASP A 14 27.10 -12.74 -2.90
C ASP A 14 26.79 -11.60 -3.24
N LEU A 15 26.89 -11.36 -4.07
CA LEU A 15 26.48 -10.35 -4.47
C LEU A 15 25.14 -10.31 -4.45
N ILE A 16 24.62 -11.16 -4.57
CA ILE A 16 23.38 -11.15 -4.50
C ILE A 16 23.11 -11.27 -3.21
N GLY A 17 23.77 -11.95 -2.62
CA GLY A 17 23.59 -12.04 -1.35
C GLY A 17 23.79 -10.81 -0.67
N ASP A 18 24.62 -10.16 -1.01
CA ASP A 18 24.82 -9.04 -0.46
C ASP A 18 23.94 -8.17 -0.76
N LEU A 19 23.49 -8.23 -1.69
CA LEU A 19 22.58 -7.47 -2.01
C LEU A 19 21.56 -7.75 -1.31
N LYS A 20 21.43 -8.64 -0.84
CA LYS A 20 20.53 -8.91 -0.18
C LYS A 20 20.73 -8.64 1.04
N LYS A 21 21.52 -8.66 1.60
CA LYS A 21 21.71 -8.44 2.74
C LYS A 21 21.77 -7.27 2.97
N VAL A 22 22.30 -6.89 2.59
CA VAL A 22 22.46 -5.78 2.73
C VAL A 22 21.48 -5.23 2.13
N GLY A 23 21.32 -5.46 1.38
CA GLY A 23 20.40 -4.93 0.83
C GLY A 23 19.23 -5.58 0.93
N GLN A 24 18.66 -5.61 1.87
CA GLN A 24 17.45 -6.20 1.94
C GLN A 24 16.44 -5.42 1.25
N VAL A 25 15.58 -6.03 0.46
CA VAL A 25 14.50 -5.40 -0.24
C VAL A 25 13.38 -5.19 0.75
N GLU A 26 12.91 -3.97 0.86
CA GLU A 26 11.76 -3.69 1.68
C GLU A 26 10.51 -3.97 0.87
N GLU A 27 9.50 -4.46 1.55
CA GLU A 27 8.20 -4.67 0.92
C GLU A 27 7.13 -3.99 1.75
N TRP A 28 6.28 -3.26 1.07
CA TRP A 28 5.21 -2.49 1.69
C TRP A 28 3.88 -2.96 1.14
N GLN A 29 2.88 -2.98 1.98
CA GLN A 29 1.57 -3.49 1.65
C GLN A 29 0.52 -2.43 1.89
N VAL A 30 -0.48 -2.38 1.04
CA VAL A 30 -1.62 -1.48 1.24
C VAL A 30 -2.74 -2.27 1.91
N ILE A 31 -3.31 -1.69 2.94
CA ILE A 31 -4.39 -2.31 3.69
C ILE A 31 -5.56 -1.34 3.68
N PHE A 32 -6.67 -1.78 3.14
CA PHE A 32 -7.88 -0.97 3.09
C PHE A 32 -8.70 -1.17 4.37
N ASP A 33 -9.38 -0.11 4.80
CA ASP A 33 -10.06 -0.10 6.09
C ASP A 33 -11.47 0.43 5.91
N ASP A 34 -12.46 -0.35 6.31
CA ASP A 34 -13.85 0.07 6.21
C ASP A 34 -14.41 0.55 7.55
N GLY A 35 -13.54 0.76 8.54
CA GLY A 35 -13.97 1.16 9.86
C GLY A 35 -14.15 0.01 10.82
N HIS A 36 -14.22 -1.20 10.32
CA HIS A 36 -14.36 -2.40 11.13
C HIS A 36 -13.31 -3.43 10.80
N ASP A 37 -13.08 -3.68 9.52
CA ASP A 37 -12.17 -4.71 9.06
C ASP A 37 -11.03 -4.10 8.28
N GLU A 38 -9.89 -4.75 8.35
CA GLU A 38 -8.73 -4.40 7.55
C GLU A 38 -8.56 -5.46 6.49
N VAL A 39 -8.49 -5.02 5.23
CA VAL A 39 -8.41 -5.93 4.09
C VAL A 39 -7.12 -5.66 3.34
N PRO A 40 -6.10 -6.50 3.54
CA PRO A 40 -4.84 -6.31 2.80
C PRO A 40 -5.03 -6.57 1.32
N TYR A 41 -4.41 -5.71 0.52
CA TYR A 41 -4.34 -5.95 -0.90
C TYR A 41 -3.24 -6.99 -1.12
N THR A 42 -3.56 -8.09 -1.79
CA THR A 42 -2.66 -9.23 -1.81
C THR A 42 -2.01 -9.48 -3.15
N LEU A 43 -2.40 -8.74 -4.19
CA LEU A 43 -1.88 -9.00 -5.52
C LEU A 43 -0.56 -8.32 -5.79
N GLU A 44 -0.15 -7.38 -4.94
CA GLU A 44 1.02 -6.57 -5.24
C GLU A 44 1.63 -6.03 -3.96
N THR A 45 2.94 -5.89 -3.94
CA THR A 45 3.64 -5.15 -2.88
C THR A 45 4.53 -4.10 -3.55
N TRP A 46 5.01 -3.17 -2.75
CA TRP A 46 5.80 -2.05 -3.26
C TRP A 46 7.13 -2.00 -2.55
N SER A 47 8.15 -1.52 -3.25
CA SER A 47 9.49 -1.46 -2.69
C SER A 47 9.70 -0.23 -1.81
N SER A 48 8.76 0.71 -1.79
CA SER A 48 8.86 1.87 -0.91
C SER A 48 7.48 2.25 -0.43
N LYS A 49 7.45 2.87 0.75
CA LYS A 49 6.21 3.34 1.34
C LYS A 49 5.54 4.38 0.45
N GLY A 50 6.35 5.27 -0.12
CA GLY A 50 5.80 6.34 -0.96
C GLY A 50 5.12 5.82 -2.20
N GLU A 51 5.68 4.77 -2.81
CA GLU A 51 5.06 4.18 -3.98
C GLU A 51 3.74 3.52 -3.63
N ALA A 52 3.70 2.84 -2.49
CA ALA A 52 2.47 2.21 -2.05
C ALA A 52 1.40 3.25 -1.74
N GLU A 53 1.79 4.34 -1.09
CA GLU A 53 0.86 5.41 -0.78
C GLU A 53 0.30 6.04 -2.05
N LYS A 54 1.16 6.26 -3.03
CA LYS A 54 0.71 6.85 -4.27
C LYS A 54 -0.26 5.94 -4.99
N TRP A 55 0.02 4.65 -4.99
CA TRP A 55 -0.90 3.70 -5.61
C TRP A 55 -2.27 3.75 -4.95
N ALA A 56 -2.29 3.79 -3.61
CA ALA A 56 -3.55 3.83 -2.88
C ALA A 56 -4.30 5.13 -3.14
N GLU A 57 -3.59 6.25 -3.19
CA GLU A 57 -4.21 7.52 -3.45
C GLU A 57 -4.81 7.57 -4.85
N ASP A 58 -4.19 6.88 -5.81
CA ASP A 58 -4.74 6.81 -7.15
C ASP A 58 -6.04 6.02 -7.21
N ARG A 59 -6.38 5.31 -6.14
CA ARG A 59 -7.66 4.57 -6.05
C ARG A 59 -8.73 5.40 -5.37
N GLU A 60 -8.46 6.66 -5.09
CA GLU A 60 -9.43 7.53 -4.43
C GLU A 60 -10.65 7.77 -5.32
N VAL A 61 -11.81 7.66 -4.73
CA VAL A 61 -13.06 8.00 -5.40
C VAL A 61 -13.79 9.02 -4.55
N GLU A 62 -14.50 9.88 -5.21
CA GLU A 62 -15.18 10.98 -4.57
C GLU A 62 -16.69 10.75 -4.70
N TYR A 63 -17.42 10.95 -3.62
CA TYR A 63 -18.88 10.90 -3.73
C TYR A 63 -19.47 11.89 -2.74
N GLU A 64 -20.73 12.23 -2.97
CA GLU A 64 -21.41 13.25 -2.22
C GLU A 64 -22.64 12.66 -1.55
N ASP A 65 -22.91 13.11 -0.34
CA ASP A 65 -24.05 12.62 0.40
C ASP A 65 -24.46 13.67 1.41
N TYR A 66 -25.66 13.51 1.95
CA TYR A 66 -26.19 14.41 2.98
C TYR A 66 -25.86 13.84 4.34
N VAL A 67 -25.38 14.73 5.23
CA VAL A 67 -25.02 14.36 6.59
C VAL A 67 -25.82 15.23 7.53
N TRP A 68 -26.42 14.62 8.54
CA TRP A 68 -27.17 15.35 9.53
C TRP A 68 -26.24 16.20 10.38
N ASP A 69 -26.59 17.47 10.51
CA ASP A 69 -25.85 18.42 11.35
C ASP A 69 -26.73 18.74 12.55
N PRO A 70 -26.39 18.22 13.74
CA PRO A 70 -27.27 18.44 14.91
C PRO A 70 -27.30 19.90 15.39
N ILE A 71 -26.28 20.70 15.04
CA ILE A 71 -26.27 22.08 15.43
C ILE A 71 -27.28 22.88 14.60
N LYS A 72 -27.26 22.65 13.29
CA LYS A 72 -28.20 23.32 12.40
C LYS A 72 -29.56 22.65 12.37
N GLU A 73 -29.60 21.40 12.87
CA GLU A 73 -30.81 20.58 12.83
C GLU A 73 -31.31 20.45 11.40
N ASP A 74 -30.40 20.13 10.51
CA ASP A 74 -30.68 20.01 9.10
C ASP A 74 -29.61 19.16 8.48
N TYR A 75 -29.83 18.74 7.24
CA TYR A 75 -28.85 17.96 6.49
C TYR A 75 -27.93 18.89 5.72
N GLU A 76 -26.68 18.52 5.66
CA GLU A 76 -25.67 19.27 4.93
C GLU A 76 -25.09 18.37 3.85
N TYR A 77 -24.96 18.90 2.64
CA TYR A 77 -24.43 18.16 1.51
C TYR A 77 -22.91 18.22 1.59
N LYS A 78 -22.27 17.04 1.63
CA LYS A 78 -20.82 16.98 1.83
C LYS A 78 -20.19 16.03 0.84
N THR A 79 -18.92 16.30 0.53
CA THR A 79 -18.10 15.47 -0.31
C THR A 79 -17.25 14.58 0.56
N PHE A 80 -17.20 13.31 0.22
CA PHE A 80 -16.41 12.33 0.93
C PHE A 80 -15.44 11.66 -0.02
N TYR A 81 -14.30 11.27 0.50
CA TYR A 81 -13.29 10.56 -0.27
C TYR A 81 -13.16 9.15 0.27
N ARG A 82 -13.18 8.19 -0.62
CA ARG A 82 -13.09 6.78 -0.29
C ARG A 82 -12.08 6.13 -1.22
N TYR A 83 -11.75 4.89 -0.97
CA TYR A 83 -10.69 4.23 -1.73
C TYR A 83 -11.21 2.92 -2.28
N HIS A 84 -11.04 2.75 -3.57
CA HIS A 84 -11.54 1.57 -4.29
C HIS A 84 -10.48 0.49 -4.26
N ASN A 85 -10.84 -0.69 -3.76
CA ASN A 85 -9.95 -1.84 -3.78
C ASN A 85 -10.24 -2.63 -5.05
N PRO A 86 -9.33 -2.64 -6.05
CA PRO A 86 -9.61 -3.34 -7.31
C PRO A 86 -9.63 -4.85 -7.17
N GLU A 87 -9.15 -5.38 -6.05
CA GLU A 87 -9.13 -6.81 -5.86
C GLU A 87 -10.52 -7.36 -5.58
N ASP A 88 -11.28 -6.70 -4.70
CA ASP A 88 -12.63 -7.14 -4.36
C ASP A 88 -13.70 -6.16 -4.86
N GLU A 89 -13.28 -5.08 -5.50
CA GLU A 89 -14.17 -4.08 -6.08
C GLU A 89 -15.09 -3.44 -5.05
N GLN A 90 -14.60 -3.30 -3.83
CA GLN A 90 -15.32 -2.64 -2.76
C GLN A 90 -14.72 -1.27 -2.50
N ILE A 91 -15.52 -0.42 -1.84
CA ILE A 91 -15.10 0.94 -1.50
C ILE A 91 -14.86 0.98 0.00
N TYR A 92 -13.69 1.52 0.40
CA TYR A 92 -13.27 1.54 1.79
C TYR A 92 -13.11 2.96 2.27
N TYR A 93 -13.24 3.16 3.58
CA TYR A 93 -13.14 4.48 4.18
C TYR A 93 -11.71 5.05 4.12
N GLY A 94 -10.72 4.19 4.19
CA GLY A 94 -9.35 4.65 4.22
C GLY A 94 -8.39 3.54 3.87
N TYR A 95 -7.11 3.85 3.99
CA TYR A 95 -6.08 2.85 3.78
C TYR A 95 -4.91 3.12 4.71
N GLU A 96 -4.10 2.12 4.87
CA GLU A 96 -2.86 2.22 5.63
C GLU A 96 -1.78 1.50 4.83
N VAL A 97 -0.56 2.01 4.87
CA VAL A 97 0.58 1.35 4.23
C VAL A 97 1.43 0.78 5.34
N ARG A 98 1.67 -0.51 5.29
CA ARG A 98 2.40 -1.22 6.32
C ARG A 98 3.59 -1.93 5.71
N LYS A 99 4.68 -1.94 6.45
CA LYS A 99 5.84 -2.72 6.05
C LYS A 99 5.59 -4.19 6.39
N ILE A 100 5.89 -5.05 5.45
CA ILE A 100 5.72 -6.48 5.66
C ILE A 100 6.88 -7.08 6.44
#